data_a343f32eb3d684a73e49629415230b37
#
_entry.id   a343f32eb3d684a73e49629415230b37
#
_cell.length_a   1.000
_cell.length_b   1.000
_cell.length_c   1.000
_cell.angle_alpha   90.00
_cell.angle_beta   90.00
_cell.angle_gamma   90.00
#
_symmetry.space_group_name_H-M   'P 1'
#
loop_
_entity.id
_entity.type
_entity.pdbx_description
1 polymer ?
#
loop_
_entity_poly.entity_id
_entity_poly.type
_entity_poly.pdbx_seq_one_letter_code
_entity_poly.pdbx_strand_id
1 'polypeptide(L)'
;IVDEAQDLSFIQWQMVQQLIRKADRAYIAGDDDQAIFNWAGADIGRLKKIKSKREILNKSYRIPKKVHKIAQKIITPVADRVEKEWEPREEEGKVAYHRSRLNYTMDLTQGTWLILGRTNYLLDQIAEDLKTRGLFFERYNRSSVSEKMLNAIIGWKRIQEGGCIPFRMVKD
;
A
#
# COMPACT_ATOMS: atom_id res chain seq x y z
N ILE A 1 -5.07 19.82 10.51
CA ILE A 1 -4.83 19.19 9.19
C ILE A 1 -5.58 17.86 9.18
N VAL A 2 -6.28 17.58 8.08
CA VAL A 2 -6.93 16.30 7.81
C VAL A 2 -6.32 15.78 6.51
N ASP A 3 -5.74 14.59 6.56
CA ASP A 3 -5.13 13.92 5.41
C ASP A 3 -5.94 12.70 5.01
N GLU A 4 -5.79 12.24 3.77
CA GLU A 4 -6.54 11.11 3.18
C GLU A 4 -8.07 11.25 3.36
N ALA A 5 -8.56 12.47 3.18
CA ALA A 5 -9.95 12.79 3.48
C ALA A 5 -10.98 12.06 2.60
N GLN A 6 -10.57 11.49 1.46
CA GLN A 6 -11.43 10.64 0.61
C GLN A 6 -11.86 9.34 1.31
N ASP A 7 -11.11 8.90 2.34
CA ASP A 7 -11.36 7.64 3.04
C ASP A 7 -12.25 7.81 4.28
N LEU A 8 -12.60 9.06 4.62
CA LEU A 8 -13.42 9.34 5.80
C LEU A 8 -14.87 8.89 5.61
N SER A 9 -15.36 8.14 6.59
CA SER A 9 -16.77 7.79 6.70
C SER A 9 -17.63 9.00 7.10
N PHE A 10 -18.95 8.86 6.95
CA PHE A 10 -19.90 9.88 7.36
C PHE A 10 -19.70 10.35 8.81
N ILE A 11 -19.50 9.42 9.74
CA ILE A 11 -19.31 9.74 11.16
C ILE A 11 -18.00 10.48 11.40
N GLN A 12 -16.92 10.05 10.76
CA GLN A 12 -15.62 10.72 10.85
C GLN A 12 -15.70 12.14 10.29
N TRP A 13 -16.41 12.35 9.19
CA TRP A 13 -16.69 13.69 8.68
C TRP A 13 -17.45 14.57 9.67
N GLN A 14 -18.41 14.04 10.40
CA GLN A 14 -19.09 14.81 11.45
C GLN A 14 -18.13 15.22 12.57
N MET A 15 -17.24 14.33 12.99
CA MET A 15 -16.20 14.67 13.98
C MET A 15 -15.26 15.77 13.46
N VAL A 16 -14.78 15.64 12.22
CA VAL A 16 -13.94 16.64 11.56
C VAL A 16 -14.64 17.99 11.52
N GLN A 17 -15.92 18.04 11.16
CA GLN A 17 -16.69 19.28 11.13
C GLN A 17 -16.81 19.96 12.51
N GLN A 18 -16.93 19.18 13.59
CA GLN A 18 -16.95 19.75 14.95
C GLN A 18 -15.60 20.35 15.34
N LEU A 19 -14.50 19.69 14.95
CA LEU A 19 -13.15 20.18 15.20
C LEU A 19 -12.86 21.46 14.40
N ILE A 20 -13.26 21.51 13.13
CA ILE A 20 -13.06 22.66 12.24
C ILE A 20 -13.80 23.91 12.78
N ARG A 21 -14.99 23.76 13.37
CA ARG A 21 -15.74 24.89 13.95
C ARG A 21 -14.97 25.66 15.04
N LYS A 22 -14.00 25.02 15.67
CA LYS A 22 -13.19 25.57 16.75
C LYS A 22 -11.78 25.97 16.31
N ALA A 23 -11.48 25.77 15.02
CA ALA A 23 -10.15 26.02 14.47
C ALA A 23 -10.12 27.34 13.69
N ASP A 24 -9.05 28.09 13.85
CA ASP A 24 -8.82 29.32 13.07
C ASP A 24 -8.58 29.01 11.58
N ARG A 25 -7.95 27.88 11.31
CA ARG A 25 -7.66 27.39 9.95
C ARG A 25 -7.75 25.87 9.90
N ALA A 26 -8.29 25.36 8.80
CA ALA A 26 -8.33 23.92 8.51
C ALA A 26 -7.76 23.65 7.13
N TYR A 27 -6.90 22.66 7.05
CA TYR A 27 -6.34 22.14 5.80
C TYR A 27 -6.83 20.73 5.63
N ILE A 28 -7.48 20.45 4.49
CA ILE A 28 -8.03 19.13 4.17
C ILE A 28 -7.38 18.67 2.89
N ALA A 29 -6.63 17.59 2.95
CA ALA A 29 -6.00 16.95 1.82
C ALA A 29 -6.71 15.64 1.48
N GLY A 30 -6.83 15.33 0.20
CA GLY A 30 -7.42 14.10 -0.28
C GLY A 30 -7.42 14.03 -1.80
N ASP A 31 -7.52 12.82 -2.30
CA ASP A 31 -7.51 12.54 -3.73
C ASP A 31 -8.71 11.64 -4.08
N ASP A 32 -9.70 12.18 -4.77
CA ASP A 32 -10.90 11.46 -5.15
C ASP A 32 -10.62 10.30 -6.12
N ASP A 33 -9.52 10.34 -6.87
CA ASP A 33 -9.09 9.25 -7.74
C ASP A 33 -8.55 8.05 -6.93
N GLN A 34 -8.23 8.24 -5.64
CA GLN A 34 -7.77 7.21 -4.72
C GLN A 34 -8.87 6.69 -3.79
N ALA A 35 -10.12 7.09 -3.99
CA ALA A 35 -11.26 6.69 -3.15
C ALA A 35 -11.68 5.23 -3.42
N ILE A 36 -10.98 4.28 -2.81
CA ILE A 36 -11.21 2.85 -2.95
C ILE A 36 -11.98 2.21 -1.78
N PHE A 37 -12.32 2.98 -0.73
CA PHE A 37 -12.96 2.49 0.49
C PHE A 37 -14.45 2.80 0.59
N ASN A 38 -15.14 3.10 -0.53
CA ASN A 38 -16.58 3.32 -0.54
C ASN A 38 -17.37 2.13 0.04
N TRP A 39 -16.91 0.90 -0.21
CA TRP A 39 -17.48 -0.32 0.36
C TRP A 39 -17.34 -0.42 1.88
N ALA A 40 -16.40 0.30 2.47
CA ALA A 40 -16.18 0.41 3.92
C ALA A 40 -16.86 1.65 4.54
N GLY A 41 -17.68 2.37 3.75
CA GLY A 41 -18.46 3.52 4.21
C GLY A 41 -17.77 4.87 4.06
N ALA A 42 -16.71 4.98 3.26
CA ALA A 42 -16.12 6.27 2.92
C ALA A 42 -17.09 7.15 2.14
N ASP A 43 -17.16 8.44 2.50
CA ASP A 43 -18.08 9.43 1.90
C ASP A 43 -17.29 10.48 1.11
N ILE A 44 -16.85 10.08 -0.10
CA ILE A 44 -16.14 10.95 -1.02
C ILE A 44 -16.96 12.17 -1.45
N GLY A 45 -18.28 12.06 -1.48
CA GLY A 45 -19.16 13.13 -1.86
C GLY A 45 -19.04 14.36 -0.94
N ARG A 46 -18.65 14.16 0.31
CA ARG A 46 -18.41 15.26 1.25
C ARG A 46 -17.12 16.01 0.93
N LEU A 47 -16.05 15.31 0.60
CA LEU A 47 -14.80 15.95 0.18
C LEU A 47 -15.05 16.86 -1.03
N LYS A 48 -15.76 16.36 -2.03
CA LYS A 48 -16.08 17.12 -3.25
C LYS A 48 -16.95 18.36 -2.99
N LYS A 49 -17.81 18.32 -1.99
CA LYS A 49 -18.77 19.39 -1.65
C LYS A 49 -18.21 20.46 -0.72
N ILE A 50 -16.96 20.33 -0.26
CA ILE A 50 -16.36 21.36 0.61
C ILE A 50 -16.24 22.67 -0.16
N LYS A 51 -16.86 23.71 0.39
CA LYS A 51 -16.76 25.07 -0.14
C LYS A 51 -15.54 25.76 0.48
N SER A 52 -14.39 25.70 -0.18
CA SER A 52 -13.15 26.32 0.26
C SER A 52 -12.28 26.66 -0.94
N LYS A 53 -11.22 27.41 -0.72
CA LYS A 53 -10.15 27.55 -1.71
C LYS A 53 -9.54 26.17 -1.95
N ARG A 54 -9.45 25.75 -3.20
CA ARG A 54 -8.81 24.49 -3.61
C ARG A 54 -7.46 24.78 -4.25
N GLU A 55 -6.52 23.95 -3.91
CA GLU A 55 -5.21 23.91 -4.57
C GLU A 55 -4.94 22.49 -5.00
N ILE A 56 -4.49 22.31 -6.23
CA ILE A 56 -4.11 21.01 -6.78
C ILE A 56 -2.60 20.90 -6.66
N LEU A 57 -2.14 19.84 -6.01
CA LEU A 57 -0.73 19.48 -5.99
C LEU A 57 -0.38 18.81 -7.32
N ASN A 58 0.17 19.58 -8.23
CA ASN A 58 0.34 19.18 -9.61
C ASN A 58 1.66 18.44 -9.92
N LYS A 59 2.46 18.10 -8.92
CA LYS A 59 3.72 17.39 -9.13
C LYS A 59 3.84 16.17 -8.23
N SER A 60 4.10 15.02 -8.84
CA SER A 60 4.44 13.80 -8.12
C SER A 60 5.93 13.56 -8.10
N TYR A 61 6.50 13.38 -6.91
CA TYR A 61 7.90 13.00 -6.72
C TYR A 61 8.09 11.48 -6.65
N ARG A 62 6.99 10.72 -6.69
CA ARG A 62 6.98 9.27 -6.52
C ARG A 62 6.74 8.52 -7.82
N ILE A 63 5.82 8.97 -8.65
CA ILE A 63 5.31 8.23 -9.79
C ILE A 63 6.09 8.53 -11.06
N PRO A 64 6.73 7.52 -11.72
CA PRO A 64 7.46 7.70 -12.98
C PRO A 64 6.51 7.88 -14.18
N LYS A 65 7.02 8.45 -15.27
CA LYS A 65 6.25 8.80 -16.49
C LYS A 65 5.45 7.64 -17.08
N LYS A 66 6.03 6.45 -17.24
CA LYS A 66 5.32 5.29 -17.82
C LYS A 66 4.19 4.79 -16.94
N VAL A 67 4.37 4.82 -15.61
CA VAL A 67 3.32 4.45 -14.66
C VAL A 67 2.21 5.51 -14.67
N HIS A 68 2.56 6.80 -14.69
CA HIS A 68 1.60 7.90 -14.82
C HIS A 68 0.73 7.76 -16.07
N LYS A 69 1.33 7.47 -17.24
CA LYS A 69 0.60 7.29 -18.50
C LYS A 69 -0.46 6.16 -18.41
N ILE A 70 -0.17 5.10 -17.68
CA ILE A 70 -1.12 4.02 -17.47
C ILE A 70 -2.20 4.43 -16.47
N ALA A 71 -1.83 5.05 -15.36
CA ALA A 71 -2.78 5.56 -14.37
C ALA A 71 -3.79 6.52 -15.02
N GLN A 72 -3.33 7.45 -15.86
CA GLN A 72 -4.20 8.35 -16.61
C GLN A 72 -5.19 7.62 -17.53
N LYS A 73 -4.73 6.59 -18.26
CA LYS A 73 -5.64 5.79 -19.10
C LYS A 73 -6.74 5.08 -18.31
N ILE A 74 -6.44 4.68 -17.07
CA ILE A 74 -7.39 3.97 -16.21
C ILE A 74 -8.37 4.95 -15.57
N ILE A 75 -7.91 6.11 -15.12
CA ILE A 75 -8.73 7.04 -14.35
C ILE A 75 -9.57 7.99 -15.20
N THR A 76 -9.12 8.36 -16.39
CA THR A 76 -9.82 9.31 -17.27
C THR A 76 -11.25 8.90 -17.60
N PRO A 77 -11.59 7.62 -17.84
CA PRO A 77 -12.97 7.21 -18.10
C PRO A 77 -13.89 7.22 -16.89
N VAL A 78 -13.37 7.43 -15.68
CA VAL A 78 -14.17 7.43 -14.45
C VAL A 78 -15.00 8.70 -14.41
N ALA A 79 -16.32 8.55 -14.34
CA ALA A 79 -17.25 9.67 -14.20
C ALA A 79 -17.19 10.27 -12.79
N ASP A 80 -17.69 11.53 -12.68
CA ASP A 80 -17.82 12.23 -11.40
C ASP A 80 -16.51 12.34 -10.59
N ARG A 81 -15.42 12.65 -11.27
CA ARG A 81 -14.12 12.97 -10.65
C ARG A 81 -13.83 14.47 -10.68
N VAL A 82 -13.00 14.93 -9.77
CA VAL A 82 -12.42 16.28 -9.85
C VAL A 82 -11.39 16.28 -10.96
N GLU A 83 -11.59 17.13 -11.97
CA GLU A 83 -10.62 17.29 -13.04
C GLU A 83 -9.35 17.89 -12.46
N LYS A 84 -8.23 17.22 -12.70
CA LYS A 84 -6.91 17.61 -12.23
C LYS A 84 -5.83 17.10 -13.16
N GLU A 85 -4.87 17.93 -13.41
CA GLU A 85 -3.66 17.57 -14.12
C GLU A 85 -2.48 17.58 -13.15
N TRP A 86 -1.62 16.59 -13.28
CA TRP A 86 -0.41 16.51 -12.49
C TRP A 86 0.73 15.88 -13.29
N GLU A 87 1.95 16.26 -12.94
CA GLU A 87 3.17 15.83 -13.61
C GLU A 87 3.83 14.67 -12.84
N PRO A 88 4.30 13.64 -13.53
CA PRO A 88 5.11 12.59 -12.92
C PRO A 88 6.52 13.12 -12.60
N ARG A 89 7.29 12.35 -11.85
CA ARG A 89 8.73 12.59 -11.70
C ARG A 89 9.45 12.39 -13.04
N GLU A 90 10.66 12.92 -13.17
CA GLU A 90 11.39 12.95 -14.44
C GLU A 90 11.77 11.58 -15.01
N GLU A 91 11.90 10.58 -14.16
CA GLU A 91 12.28 9.23 -14.56
C GLU A 91 11.21 8.54 -15.41
N GLU A 92 11.65 7.83 -16.44
CA GLU A 92 10.75 7.07 -17.32
C GLU A 92 10.01 5.93 -16.61
N GLY A 93 10.70 5.22 -15.73
CA GLY A 93 10.18 3.99 -15.12
C GLY A 93 10.05 2.84 -16.10
N LYS A 94 9.61 1.69 -15.60
CA LYS A 94 9.44 0.46 -16.39
C LYS A 94 8.07 -0.16 -16.09
N VAL A 95 7.36 -0.57 -17.12
CA VAL A 95 6.10 -1.31 -17.00
C VAL A 95 6.18 -2.52 -17.90
N ALA A 96 5.84 -3.68 -17.35
CA ALA A 96 5.76 -4.93 -18.08
C ALA A 96 4.42 -5.62 -17.78
N TYR A 97 3.87 -6.29 -18.78
CA TYR A 97 2.63 -7.06 -18.65
C TYR A 97 2.94 -8.54 -18.73
N HIS A 98 2.45 -9.30 -17.77
CA HIS A 98 2.58 -10.75 -17.74
C HIS A 98 1.18 -11.38 -17.75
N ARG A 99 0.98 -12.38 -18.60
CA ARG A 99 -0.32 -13.07 -18.76
C ARG A 99 -0.56 -14.14 -17.68
N SER A 100 0.50 -14.64 -17.08
CA SER A 100 0.43 -15.70 -16.09
C SER A 100 0.50 -15.14 -14.65
N ARG A 101 -0.22 -15.78 -13.75
CA ARG A 101 -0.06 -15.53 -12.31
C ARG A 101 1.36 -15.83 -11.92
N LEU A 102 2.02 -14.92 -11.22
CA LEU A 102 3.41 -15.04 -10.78
C LEU A 102 4.26 -15.79 -11.82
N ASN A 103 4.58 -15.10 -12.88
CA ASN A 103 5.45 -15.73 -13.86
C ASN A 103 6.79 -16.03 -13.19
N TYR A 104 7.17 -17.28 -13.19
CA TYR A 104 8.46 -17.79 -12.73
C TYR A 104 9.67 -17.11 -13.37
N THR A 105 9.43 -16.21 -14.32
CA THR A 105 10.43 -15.40 -14.98
C THR A 105 10.83 -14.14 -14.21
N MET A 106 10.08 -13.74 -13.18
CA MET A 106 10.43 -12.59 -12.35
C MET A 106 11.40 -13.02 -11.25
N ASP A 107 12.60 -12.46 -11.28
CA ASP A 107 13.54 -12.61 -10.18
C ASP A 107 13.16 -11.67 -9.03
N LEU A 108 12.51 -12.23 -8.03
CA LEU A 108 12.11 -11.53 -6.81
C LEU A 108 13.20 -11.52 -5.74
N THR A 109 14.37 -12.11 -6.01
CA THR A 109 15.49 -12.15 -5.07
C THR A 109 16.26 -10.84 -5.02
N GLN A 110 16.09 -9.99 -6.03
CA GLN A 110 16.78 -8.72 -6.16
C GLN A 110 15.83 -7.54 -5.97
N GLY A 111 16.27 -6.55 -5.19
CA GLY A 111 15.51 -5.34 -4.95
C GLY A 111 14.38 -5.48 -3.93
N THR A 112 13.52 -4.47 -3.86
CA THR A 112 12.35 -4.43 -2.97
C THR A 112 11.08 -4.50 -3.82
N TRP A 113 10.20 -5.43 -3.49
CA TRP A 113 8.98 -5.70 -4.22
C TRP A 113 7.75 -5.43 -3.36
N LEU A 114 6.75 -4.78 -3.94
CA LEU A 114 5.41 -4.67 -3.39
C LEU A 114 4.44 -5.43 -4.29
N ILE A 115 3.80 -6.45 -3.74
CA ILE A 115 2.83 -7.28 -4.47
C ILE A 115 1.43 -6.89 -4.00
N LEU A 116 0.61 -6.44 -4.94
CA LEU A 116 -0.77 -6.05 -4.68
C LEU A 116 -1.74 -7.04 -5.31
N GLY A 117 -2.76 -7.41 -4.58
CA GLY A 117 -3.85 -8.27 -5.06
C GLY A 117 -5.21 -7.67 -4.75
N ARG A 118 -6.17 -7.87 -5.64
CA ARG A 118 -7.55 -7.40 -5.44
C ARG A 118 -8.24 -8.08 -4.26
N THR A 119 -7.89 -9.33 -3.98
CA THR A 119 -8.47 -10.14 -2.90
C THR A 119 -7.39 -10.85 -2.11
N ASN A 120 -7.68 -11.12 -0.84
CA ASN A 120 -6.79 -11.88 0.03
C ASN A 120 -6.51 -13.28 -0.50
N TYR A 121 -7.50 -13.93 -1.09
CA TYR A 121 -7.35 -15.25 -1.70
C TYR A 121 -6.23 -15.30 -2.78
N LEU A 122 -6.15 -14.26 -3.62
CA LEU A 122 -5.07 -14.17 -4.61
C LEU A 122 -3.70 -13.98 -3.95
N LEU A 123 -3.64 -13.21 -2.88
CA LEU A 123 -2.42 -13.00 -2.11
C LEU A 123 -2.00 -14.25 -1.31
N ASP A 124 -2.96 -15.08 -0.87
CA ASP A 124 -2.65 -16.35 -0.19
C ASP A 124 -1.89 -17.30 -1.12
N GLN A 125 -2.35 -17.43 -2.37
CA GLN A 125 -1.67 -18.26 -3.37
C GLN A 125 -0.25 -17.78 -3.65
N ILE A 126 -0.06 -16.45 -3.71
CA ILE A 126 1.25 -15.84 -3.90
C ILE A 126 2.15 -16.09 -2.70
N ALA A 127 1.62 -15.94 -1.49
CA ALA A 127 2.37 -16.17 -0.26
C ALA A 127 2.88 -17.61 -0.15
N GLU A 128 2.07 -18.60 -0.54
CA GLU A 128 2.50 -20.01 -0.56
C GLU A 128 3.58 -20.27 -1.61
N ASP A 129 3.47 -19.67 -2.80
CA ASP A 129 4.51 -19.78 -3.81
C ASP A 129 5.84 -19.14 -3.34
N LEU A 130 5.79 -17.97 -2.73
CA LEU A 130 6.98 -17.31 -2.18
C LEU A 130 7.64 -18.15 -1.08
N LYS A 131 6.86 -18.76 -0.20
CA LYS A 131 7.39 -19.69 0.83
C LYS A 131 8.08 -20.90 0.20
N THR A 132 7.43 -21.53 -0.80
CA THR A 132 8.00 -22.69 -1.51
C THR A 132 9.32 -22.33 -2.19
N ARG A 133 9.46 -21.10 -2.65
CA ARG A 133 10.71 -20.57 -3.24
C ARG A 133 11.73 -20.11 -2.21
N GLY A 134 11.43 -20.20 -0.91
CA GLY A 134 12.31 -19.75 0.16
C GLY A 134 12.48 -18.23 0.24
N LEU A 135 11.53 -17.46 -0.28
CA LEU A 135 11.58 -16.00 -0.26
C LEU A 135 10.90 -15.44 0.99
N PHE A 136 11.57 -14.52 1.67
CA PHE A 136 11.01 -13.82 2.80
C PHE A 136 10.09 -12.68 2.33
N PHE A 137 8.97 -12.50 3.03
CA PHE A 137 8.04 -11.41 2.75
C PHE A 137 7.30 -10.98 4.03
N GLU A 138 6.74 -9.80 3.98
CA GLU A 138 5.85 -9.30 5.01
C GLU A 138 4.42 -9.18 4.47
N ARG A 139 3.45 -9.52 5.30
CA ARG A 139 2.03 -9.35 5.00
C ARG A 139 1.29 -8.89 6.25
N TYR A 140 0.52 -7.81 6.18
CA TYR A 140 -0.18 -7.23 7.33
C TYR A 140 0.75 -6.95 8.52
N ASN A 141 1.93 -6.42 8.25
CA ASN A 141 2.98 -6.16 9.26
C ASN A 141 3.44 -7.43 10.01
N ARG A 142 3.26 -8.60 9.40
CA ARG A 142 3.77 -9.87 9.93
C ARG A 142 4.76 -10.47 8.95
N SER A 143 5.91 -10.85 9.47
CA SER A 143 6.92 -11.58 8.69
C SER A 143 6.43 -12.98 8.32
N SER A 144 6.81 -13.46 7.14
CA SER A 144 6.63 -14.86 6.72
C SER A 144 7.42 -15.85 7.58
N VAL A 145 8.44 -15.35 8.28
CA VAL A 145 9.25 -16.12 9.24
C VAL A 145 8.88 -15.64 10.64
N SER A 146 8.34 -16.54 11.46
CA SER A 146 8.05 -16.24 12.85
C SER A 146 9.36 -16.06 13.65
N GLU A 147 9.31 -15.29 14.73
CA GLU A 147 10.45 -15.14 15.65
C GLU A 147 10.92 -16.51 16.20
N LYS A 148 9.98 -17.41 16.48
CA LYS A 148 10.25 -18.78 16.86
C LYS A 148 11.09 -19.54 15.83
N MET A 149 10.71 -19.45 14.55
CA MET A 149 11.45 -20.08 13.45
C MET A 149 12.84 -19.45 13.28
N LEU A 150 12.94 -18.13 13.39
CA LEU A 150 14.22 -17.44 13.33
C LEU A 150 15.16 -17.88 14.45
N ASN A 151 14.65 -17.96 15.68
CA ASN A 151 15.40 -18.45 16.85
C ASN A 151 15.84 -19.90 16.68
N ALA A 152 14.99 -20.75 16.12
CA ALA A 152 15.34 -22.15 15.80
C ALA A 152 16.48 -22.25 14.78
N ILE A 153 16.44 -21.43 13.71
CA ILE A 153 17.51 -21.38 12.70
C ILE A 153 18.83 -20.89 13.32
N ILE A 154 18.78 -19.82 14.11
CA ILE A 154 19.97 -19.28 14.81
C ILE A 154 20.53 -20.31 15.80
N GLY A 155 19.66 -21.00 16.54
CA GLY A 155 20.05 -22.07 17.45
C GLY A 155 20.72 -23.22 16.73
N TRP A 156 20.14 -23.68 15.62
CA TRP A 156 20.72 -24.73 14.78
C TRP A 156 22.12 -24.35 14.26
N LYS A 157 22.26 -23.14 13.73
CA LYS A 157 23.55 -22.64 13.26
C LYS A 157 24.63 -22.65 14.36
N ARG A 158 24.26 -22.19 15.58
CA ARG A 158 25.15 -22.25 16.74
C ARG A 158 25.63 -23.65 17.07
N ILE A 159 24.72 -24.63 17.04
CA ILE A 159 25.11 -26.04 17.29
C ILE A 159 26.07 -26.53 16.23
N GLN A 160 25.83 -26.22 14.96
CA GLN A 160 26.74 -26.60 13.86
C GLN A 160 28.16 -25.99 14.02
N GLU A 161 28.24 -24.79 14.60
CA GLU A 161 29.50 -24.10 14.91
C GLU A 161 30.14 -24.58 16.23
N GLY A 162 29.62 -25.64 16.86
CA GLY A 162 30.12 -26.20 18.11
C GLY A 162 29.72 -25.44 19.37
N GLY A 163 28.78 -24.51 19.26
CA GLY A 163 28.22 -23.75 20.41
C GLY A 163 27.05 -24.46 21.09
N CYS A 164 26.67 -23.97 22.26
CA CYS A 164 25.52 -24.46 23.04
C CYS A 164 24.32 -23.51 22.91
N ILE A 165 23.12 -24.08 22.96
CA ILE A 165 21.86 -23.31 23.04
C ILE A 165 21.19 -23.57 24.41
N PRO A 166 20.52 -22.58 25.00
CA PRO A 166 19.76 -22.75 26.23
C PRO A 166 18.63 -23.76 26.06
N PHE A 167 18.41 -24.65 27.03
CA PHE A 167 17.37 -25.69 27.01
C PHE A 167 15.95 -25.11 26.72
N ARG A 168 15.67 -23.90 27.18
CA ARG A 168 14.42 -23.18 26.90
C ARG A 168 14.17 -22.94 25.40
N MET A 169 15.23 -22.86 24.58
CA MET A 169 15.10 -22.68 23.12
C MET A 169 14.80 -24.01 22.37
N VAL A 170 14.91 -25.14 23.04
CA VAL A 170 14.62 -26.48 22.46
C VAL A 170 13.17 -26.88 22.70
N LYS A 171 12.54 -26.28 23.69
CA LYS A 171 11.21 -26.70 24.19
C LYS A 171 10.05 -25.98 23.52
N ASP A 172 10.31 -24.85 22.85
CA ASP A 172 9.33 -24.03 22.11
C ASP A 172 9.38 -24.27 20.61
#